data_d0f5d7d68a4a61c18b9bfac4ca21a463
#
_entry.id   d0f5d7d68a4a61c18b9bfac4ca21a463
#
_cell.length_a   1.000
_cell.length_b   1.000
_cell.length_c   1.000
_cell.angle_alpha   90.00
_cell.angle_beta   90.00
_cell.angle_gamma   90.00
#
_symmetry.space_group_name_H-M   'P 1'
#
loop_
_entity.id
_entity.type
_entity.pdbx_description
1 polymer ?
#
loop_
_entity_poly.entity_id
_entity_poly.type
_entity_poly.pdbx_seq_one_letter_code
_entity_poly.pdbx_strand_id
1 'polypeptide(L)'
;MPDVMDMRQRNIKRLWDQYQSEDSVSRRPVPGRPRATTPAEDRFLALSARRRRTTTVPQLVADHFQASGRRISATTVRNRLHNAGLYARRPVVCVPLNGRQRRNRLCWAREHVSWMQQQWASVLFTDESRFTMKSDSGRLLIWREQRTRYHQSNTVERHSYRGGGILVWAGISLGGHTDLHVFHGGTVTGLRYRDEILDPYVRPYAAAIGNDFILMDDNARPHRARIVEEYLEDHGLERMEWPARSPDLNPIEHLWDYLAREVAALNPPPRSLHELKQGLLCVWSSLPIPVSDNLINSMGNRCRQCIQVRGGHIPY
;
A
#
# COMPACT_ATOMS: atom_id res chain seq x y z
N MET A 1 -9.81 -56.93 -25.79
CA MET A 1 -10.51 -56.35 -24.64
C MET A 1 -10.46 -57.37 -23.52
N PRO A 2 -9.92 -57.09 -22.34
CA PRO A 2 -9.97 -58.02 -21.22
C PRO A 2 -11.44 -58.16 -20.79
N ASP A 3 -11.87 -59.37 -20.57
CA ASP A 3 -13.23 -59.79 -20.31
C ASP A 3 -13.76 -59.13 -19.01
N VAL A 4 -14.80 -58.30 -19.15
CA VAL A 4 -15.45 -57.60 -18.04
C VAL A 4 -16.01 -58.57 -16.96
N MET A 5 -16.33 -59.79 -17.39
CA MET A 5 -16.76 -60.88 -16.50
C MET A 5 -15.61 -61.35 -15.58
N ASP A 6 -14.40 -61.44 -16.07
CA ASP A 6 -13.23 -61.86 -15.29
C ASP A 6 -12.84 -60.84 -14.22
N MET A 7 -12.98 -59.53 -14.51
CA MET A 7 -12.74 -58.48 -13.51
C MET A 7 -13.76 -58.48 -12.37
N ARG A 8 -15.03 -58.77 -12.64
CA ARG A 8 -16.07 -58.89 -11.60
C ARG A 8 -15.82 -60.07 -10.67
N GLN A 9 -15.48 -61.24 -11.23
CA GLN A 9 -15.19 -62.43 -10.45
C GLN A 9 -13.96 -62.25 -9.55
N ARG A 10 -12.89 -61.63 -10.03
CA ARG A 10 -11.70 -61.30 -9.25
C ARG A 10 -11.99 -60.32 -8.11
N ASN A 11 -12.87 -59.34 -8.33
CA ASN A 11 -13.26 -58.41 -7.28
C ASN A 11 -14.12 -59.09 -6.20
N ILE A 12 -15.05 -59.95 -6.59
CA ILE A 12 -15.90 -60.72 -5.65
C ILE A 12 -15.02 -61.66 -4.81
N LYS A 13 -14.10 -62.40 -5.43
CA LYS A 13 -13.18 -63.29 -4.72
C LYS A 13 -12.32 -62.50 -3.71
N ARG A 14 -11.77 -61.36 -4.12
CA ARG A 14 -10.98 -60.49 -3.21
C ARG A 14 -11.80 -60.00 -2.01
N LEU A 15 -13.03 -59.59 -2.22
CA LEU A 15 -13.91 -59.14 -1.14
C LEU A 15 -14.29 -60.28 -0.20
N TRP A 16 -14.49 -61.50 -0.76
CA TRP A 16 -14.78 -62.71 0.02
C TRP A 16 -13.57 -63.14 0.86
N ASP A 17 -12.37 -63.15 0.28
CA ASP A 17 -11.11 -63.46 0.99
C ASP A 17 -10.85 -62.42 2.12
N GLN A 18 -11.16 -61.15 1.85
CA GLN A 18 -11.05 -60.08 2.87
C GLN A 18 -12.07 -60.27 4.00
N TYR A 19 -13.32 -60.66 3.68
CA TYR A 19 -14.34 -60.91 4.68
C TYR A 19 -13.95 -62.12 5.57
N GLN A 20 -13.44 -63.17 4.98
CA GLN A 20 -12.99 -64.36 5.74
C GLN A 20 -11.80 -64.06 6.62
N SER A 21 -10.93 -63.14 6.30
CA SER A 21 -9.73 -62.78 7.07
C SER A 21 -9.94 -61.70 8.13
N GLU A 22 -10.85 -60.73 7.88
CA GLU A 22 -10.99 -59.49 8.65
C GLU A 22 -12.43 -59.26 9.18
N ASP A 23 -13.37 -60.18 8.88
CA ASP A 23 -14.82 -60.03 9.13
C ASP A 23 -15.37 -58.67 8.68
N SER A 24 -14.79 -58.11 7.62
CA SER A 24 -15.12 -56.77 7.06
C SER A 24 -14.90 -56.75 5.56
N VAL A 25 -15.85 -56.19 4.84
CA VAL A 25 -15.75 -55.86 3.39
C VAL A 25 -15.40 -54.40 3.13
N SER A 26 -15.07 -53.65 4.16
CA SER A 26 -14.70 -52.24 4.02
C SER A 26 -13.41 -52.10 3.19
N ARG A 27 -13.38 -51.10 2.30
CA ARG A 27 -12.21 -50.83 1.45
C ARG A 27 -10.99 -50.53 2.32
N ARG A 28 -9.96 -51.37 2.22
CA ARG A 28 -8.69 -51.08 2.89
C ARG A 28 -8.16 -49.71 2.47
N PRO A 29 -7.72 -48.86 3.41
CA PRO A 29 -7.07 -47.59 3.07
C PRO A 29 -5.84 -47.88 2.24
N VAL A 30 -5.84 -47.49 0.97
CA VAL A 30 -4.66 -47.55 0.12
C VAL A 30 -3.81 -46.35 0.45
N PRO A 31 -2.51 -46.52 0.80
CA PRO A 31 -1.67 -45.42 1.03
C PRO A 31 -1.60 -44.55 -0.23
N GLY A 32 -1.88 -43.23 -0.07
CA GLY A 32 -1.82 -42.28 -1.18
C GLY A 32 -0.42 -42.18 -1.75
N ARG A 33 -0.28 -41.46 -2.87
CA ARG A 33 1.02 -41.22 -3.49
C ARG A 33 2.02 -40.68 -2.44
N PRO A 34 3.23 -41.24 -2.34
CA PRO A 34 4.27 -40.76 -1.41
C PRO A 34 4.52 -39.26 -1.57
N ARG A 35 4.81 -38.57 -0.45
CA ARG A 35 5.10 -37.13 -0.47
C ARG A 35 6.35 -36.86 -1.32
N ALA A 36 6.29 -35.84 -2.16
CA ALA A 36 7.41 -35.44 -3.00
C ALA A 36 8.55 -34.77 -2.22
N THR A 37 8.29 -34.34 -0.96
CA THR A 37 9.23 -33.61 -0.10
C THR A 37 9.18 -34.17 1.33
N THR A 38 10.33 -34.16 2.00
CA THR A 38 10.46 -34.48 3.41
C THR A 38 10.08 -33.28 4.31
N PRO A 39 9.80 -33.48 5.61
CA PRO A 39 9.56 -32.36 6.55
C PRO A 39 10.74 -31.37 6.64
N ALA A 40 11.99 -31.85 6.47
CA ALA A 40 13.18 -31.00 6.46
C ALA A 40 13.24 -30.11 5.21
N GLU A 41 12.91 -30.67 4.05
CA GLU A 41 12.81 -29.92 2.78
C GLU A 41 11.66 -28.90 2.82
N ASP A 42 10.51 -29.24 3.40
CA ASP A 42 9.40 -28.29 3.59
C ASP A 42 9.82 -27.11 4.48
N ARG A 43 10.55 -27.39 5.57
CA ARG A 43 11.10 -26.35 6.45
C ARG A 43 12.13 -25.48 5.74
N PHE A 44 12.99 -26.07 4.92
CA PHE A 44 13.97 -25.32 4.11
C PHE A 44 13.27 -24.33 3.15
N LEU A 45 12.24 -24.78 2.42
CA LEU A 45 11.46 -23.93 1.52
C LEU A 45 10.80 -22.76 2.28
N ALA A 46 10.17 -23.04 3.42
CA ALA A 46 9.52 -22.03 4.24
C ALA A 46 10.51 -20.99 4.80
N LEU A 47 11.67 -21.43 5.30
CA LEU A 47 12.72 -20.54 5.81
C LEU A 47 13.34 -19.70 4.70
N SER A 48 13.59 -20.28 3.52
CA SER A 48 14.11 -19.57 2.36
C SER A 48 13.15 -18.46 1.91
N ALA A 49 11.85 -18.74 1.86
CA ALA A 49 10.82 -17.76 1.52
C ALA A 49 10.67 -16.66 2.59
N ARG A 50 10.84 -16.97 3.89
CA ARG A 50 10.82 -15.96 4.97
C ARG A 50 12.05 -15.04 4.95
N ARG A 51 13.22 -15.58 4.64
CA ARG A 51 14.49 -14.81 4.56
C ARG A 51 14.55 -13.93 3.32
N ARG A 52 14.12 -14.47 2.18
CA ARG A 52 14.11 -13.81 0.87
C ARG A 52 12.68 -13.67 0.38
N ARG A 53 11.91 -12.74 0.96
CA ARG A 53 10.46 -12.61 0.76
C ARG A 53 10.05 -12.33 -0.69
N THR A 54 10.94 -11.77 -1.49
CA THR A 54 10.73 -11.47 -2.92
C THR A 54 11.08 -12.63 -3.83
N THR A 55 11.58 -13.75 -3.29
CA THR A 55 11.99 -14.90 -4.10
C THR A 55 10.79 -15.48 -4.87
N THR A 56 11.03 -15.84 -6.12
CA THR A 56 9.99 -16.43 -6.97
C THR A 56 9.91 -17.95 -6.77
N VAL A 57 8.77 -18.55 -7.15
CA VAL A 57 8.62 -20.02 -7.11
C VAL A 57 9.68 -20.74 -7.95
N PRO A 58 10.02 -20.32 -9.19
CA PRO A 58 11.11 -20.94 -9.94
C PRO A 58 12.46 -20.89 -9.22
N GLN A 59 12.80 -19.77 -8.55
CA GLN A 59 14.02 -19.67 -7.74
C GLN A 59 14.02 -20.66 -6.58
N LEU A 60 12.90 -20.81 -5.86
CA LEU A 60 12.77 -21.80 -4.77
C LEU A 60 12.87 -23.24 -5.27
N VAL A 61 12.37 -23.54 -6.48
CA VAL A 61 12.57 -24.86 -7.13
C VAL A 61 14.03 -25.10 -7.39
N ALA A 62 14.76 -24.11 -7.92
CA ALA A 62 16.19 -24.21 -8.19
C ALA A 62 17.01 -24.37 -6.89
N ASP A 63 16.73 -23.58 -5.87
CA ASP A 63 17.38 -23.68 -4.55
C ASP A 63 17.16 -25.05 -3.90
N HIS A 64 15.93 -25.58 -3.99
CA HIS A 64 15.63 -26.91 -3.49
C HIS A 64 16.41 -27.99 -4.21
N PHE A 65 16.50 -27.90 -5.55
CA PHE A 65 17.29 -28.84 -6.35
C PHE A 65 18.77 -28.80 -5.98
N GLN A 66 19.34 -27.61 -5.78
CA GLN A 66 20.73 -27.46 -5.34
C GLN A 66 20.97 -28.07 -3.94
N ALA A 67 20.00 -27.96 -3.03
CA ALA A 67 20.15 -28.44 -1.66
C ALA A 67 19.87 -29.94 -1.50
N SER A 68 18.99 -30.54 -2.32
CA SER A 68 18.52 -31.92 -2.13
C SER A 68 18.85 -32.87 -3.30
N GLY A 69 19.29 -32.35 -4.46
CA GLY A 69 19.44 -33.10 -5.70
C GLY A 69 18.12 -33.56 -6.34
N ARG A 70 16.97 -33.23 -5.74
CA ARG A 70 15.64 -33.72 -6.14
C ARG A 70 14.83 -32.66 -6.86
N ARG A 71 14.23 -32.98 -7.98
CA ARG A 71 13.33 -32.09 -8.73
C ARG A 71 11.93 -32.13 -8.14
N ILE A 72 11.37 -30.97 -7.83
CA ILE A 72 9.98 -30.79 -7.42
C ILE A 72 9.27 -29.81 -8.34
N SER A 73 7.95 -29.92 -8.42
CA SER A 73 7.14 -29.02 -9.25
C SER A 73 6.90 -27.68 -8.56
N ALA A 74 6.67 -26.63 -9.34
CA ALA A 74 6.26 -25.31 -8.84
C ALA A 74 4.97 -25.41 -7.99
N THR A 75 4.05 -26.28 -8.34
CA THR A 75 2.82 -26.54 -7.57
C THR A 75 3.14 -27.14 -6.20
N THR A 76 4.08 -28.09 -6.14
CA THR A 76 4.55 -28.65 -4.86
C THR A 76 5.10 -27.56 -3.96
N VAL A 77 5.97 -26.68 -4.47
CA VAL A 77 6.52 -25.55 -3.70
C VAL A 77 5.39 -24.66 -3.16
N ARG A 78 4.44 -24.24 -4.01
CA ARG A 78 3.29 -23.40 -3.57
C ARG A 78 2.52 -24.07 -2.45
N ASN A 79 2.19 -25.36 -2.61
CA ASN A 79 1.45 -26.10 -1.59
C ASN A 79 2.22 -26.20 -0.27
N ARG A 80 3.54 -26.39 -0.29
CA ARG A 80 4.36 -26.40 0.93
C ARG A 80 4.42 -25.06 1.62
N LEU A 81 4.53 -23.97 0.85
CA LEU A 81 4.49 -22.62 1.40
C LEU A 81 3.12 -22.28 1.99
N HIS A 82 2.02 -22.65 1.32
CA HIS A 82 0.66 -22.50 1.84
C HIS A 82 0.45 -23.28 3.13
N ASN A 83 0.92 -24.53 3.21
CA ASN A 83 0.87 -25.35 4.43
C ASN A 83 1.70 -24.72 5.58
N ALA A 84 2.76 -23.98 5.25
CA ALA A 84 3.55 -23.21 6.21
C ALA A 84 2.93 -21.82 6.54
N GLY A 85 1.72 -21.51 6.05
CA GLY A 85 1.03 -20.25 6.27
C GLY A 85 1.55 -19.08 5.42
N LEU A 86 2.41 -19.34 4.43
CA LEU A 86 3.01 -18.31 3.58
C LEU A 86 2.24 -18.18 2.27
N TYR A 87 1.80 -16.96 1.96
CA TYR A 87 1.03 -16.63 0.77
C TYR A 87 1.72 -15.52 -0.03
N ALA A 88 1.75 -15.64 -1.35
CA ALA A 88 2.18 -14.56 -2.22
C ALA A 88 1.16 -13.42 -2.17
N ARG A 89 1.58 -12.24 -1.74
CA ARG A 89 0.74 -11.06 -1.59
C ARG A 89 1.51 -9.82 -2.04
N ARG A 90 0.81 -8.80 -2.51
CA ARG A 90 1.40 -7.49 -2.74
C ARG A 90 1.86 -6.91 -1.39
N PRO A 91 3.09 -6.39 -1.29
CA PRO A 91 3.52 -5.66 -0.11
C PRO A 91 2.67 -4.39 0.03
N VAL A 92 2.55 -3.92 1.25
CA VAL A 92 2.01 -2.57 1.47
C VAL A 92 3.14 -1.58 1.25
N VAL A 93 2.88 -0.57 0.45
CA VAL A 93 3.78 0.58 0.34
C VAL A 93 3.48 1.47 1.53
N CYS A 94 4.34 1.50 2.51
CA CYS A 94 4.23 2.40 3.65
C CYS A 94 5.61 2.70 4.23
N VAL A 95 5.72 3.85 4.87
CA VAL A 95 6.95 4.32 5.47
C VAL A 95 7.18 3.60 6.80
N PRO A 96 8.32 2.93 7.05
CA PRO A 96 8.59 2.28 8.33
C PRO A 96 8.52 3.28 9.49
N LEU A 97 7.80 2.91 10.57
CA LEU A 97 7.62 3.73 11.76
C LEU A 97 8.45 3.20 12.93
N ASN A 98 9.30 4.04 13.50
CA ASN A 98 9.98 3.75 14.76
C ASN A 98 9.07 4.05 15.98
N GLY A 99 9.54 3.67 17.19
CA GLY A 99 8.75 3.84 18.42
C GLY A 99 8.41 5.30 18.75
N ARG A 100 9.31 6.27 18.47
CA ARG A 100 9.05 7.70 18.68
C ARG A 100 7.96 8.22 17.72
N GLN A 101 8.04 7.86 16.46
CA GLN A 101 7.06 8.26 15.44
C GLN A 101 5.67 7.71 15.77
N ARG A 102 5.58 6.45 16.23
CA ARG A 102 4.30 5.86 16.69
C ARG A 102 3.72 6.64 17.87
N ARG A 103 4.55 7.03 18.84
CA ARG A 103 4.07 7.84 19.98
C ARG A 103 3.56 9.19 19.54
N ASN A 104 4.30 9.90 18.67
CA ASN A 104 3.87 11.20 18.17
C ASN A 104 2.54 11.11 17.39
N ARG A 105 2.40 10.10 16.53
CA ARG A 105 1.15 9.83 15.81
C ARG A 105 -0.01 9.54 16.75
N LEU A 106 0.23 8.76 17.81
CA LEU A 106 -0.78 8.45 18.81
C LEU A 106 -1.20 9.69 19.61
N CYS A 107 -0.25 10.55 19.99
CA CYS A 107 -0.49 11.80 20.68
C CYS A 107 -1.36 12.72 19.82
N TRP A 108 -0.89 13.00 18.62
CA TRP A 108 -1.62 13.81 17.65
C TRP A 108 -3.04 13.30 17.39
N ALA A 109 -3.22 11.99 17.19
CA ALA A 109 -4.54 11.42 16.95
C ALA A 109 -5.48 11.56 18.17
N ARG A 110 -4.97 11.53 19.41
CA ARG A 110 -5.74 11.76 20.63
C ARG A 110 -6.17 13.21 20.79
N GLU A 111 -5.34 14.15 20.41
CA GLU A 111 -5.62 15.59 20.44
C GLU A 111 -6.69 15.97 19.43
N HIS A 112 -6.72 15.31 18.26
CA HIS A 112 -7.61 15.66 17.15
C HIS A 112 -8.83 14.75 17.00
N VAL A 113 -8.95 13.64 17.76
CA VAL A 113 -10.09 12.71 17.63
C VAL A 113 -11.44 13.32 17.97
N SER A 114 -11.45 14.35 18.81
CA SER A 114 -12.65 15.09 19.23
C SER A 114 -12.97 16.30 18.35
N TRP A 115 -12.11 16.60 17.37
CA TRP A 115 -12.36 17.72 16.47
C TRP A 115 -13.66 17.54 15.70
N MET A 116 -14.46 18.61 15.70
CA MET A 116 -15.69 18.67 14.93
C MET A 116 -15.42 19.05 13.47
N GLN A 117 -16.41 18.89 12.63
CA GLN A 117 -16.31 19.22 11.20
C GLN A 117 -15.87 20.66 10.94
N GLN A 118 -16.33 21.62 11.77
CA GLN A 118 -15.95 23.04 11.66
C GLN A 118 -14.45 23.26 11.85
N GLN A 119 -13.82 22.55 12.79
CA GLN A 119 -12.37 22.65 13.00
C GLN A 119 -11.59 22.05 11.83
N TRP A 120 -12.07 20.94 11.25
CA TRP A 120 -11.48 20.38 10.03
C TRP A 120 -11.72 21.26 8.79
N ALA A 121 -12.78 22.09 8.78
CA ALA A 121 -13.07 23.01 7.68
C ALA A 121 -12.06 24.15 7.59
N SER A 122 -11.39 24.50 8.69
CA SER A 122 -10.33 25.52 8.72
C SER A 122 -9.00 25.00 8.18
N VAL A 123 -8.84 23.69 7.95
CA VAL A 123 -7.56 23.07 7.54
C VAL A 123 -7.45 22.97 6.03
N LEU A 124 -6.37 23.49 5.49
CA LEU A 124 -5.91 23.16 4.14
C LEU A 124 -4.89 22.03 4.19
N PHE A 125 -5.28 20.83 3.77
CA PHE A 125 -4.41 19.65 3.68
C PHE A 125 -3.63 19.69 2.38
N THR A 126 -2.31 19.72 2.46
CA THR A 126 -1.44 19.84 1.28
C THR A 126 -0.46 18.69 1.14
N ASP A 127 0.03 18.46 -0.05
CA ASP A 127 1.08 17.47 -0.34
C ASP A 127 1.65 17.62 -1.76
N GLU A 128 2.82 17.03 -2.01
CA GLU A 128 3.41 16.86 -3.34
C GLU A 128 3.29 15.41 -3.80
N SER A 129 2.88 15.22 -5.05
CA SER A 129 2.85 13.90 -5.67
C SER A 129 3.59 13.85 -7.00
N ARG A 130 4.24 12.72 -7.28
CA ARG A 130 4.92 12.48 -8.56
C ARG A 130 4.16 11.48 -9.40
N PHE A 131 3.75 11.91 -10.58
CA PHE A 131 3.09 11.09 -11.59
C PHE A 131 4.08 10.68 -12.67
N THR A 132 4.08 9.38 -13.02
CA THR A 132 4.98 8.81 -14.04
C THR A 132 4.19 8.05 -15.09
N MET A 133 4.73 8.01 -16.33
CA MET A 133 4.12 7.24 -17.43
C MET A 133 4.18 5.72 -17.21
N LYS A 134 5.13 5.24 -16.44
CA LYS A 134 5.24 3.83 -16.11
C LYS A 134 4.59 3.60 -14.76
N SER A 135 3.52 2.83 -14.75
CA SER A 135 2.97 2.33 -13.48
C SER A 135 4.03 1.48 -12.77
N ASP A 136 4.56 1.99 -11.69
CA ASP A 136 5.45 1.25 -10.78
C ASP A 136 4.63 0.29 -9.88
N SER A 137 3.34 0.11 -10.19
CA SER A 137 2.41 -0.80 -9.51
C SER A 137 2.82 -2.25 -9.73
N GLY A 138 4.03 -2.47 -9.36
CA GLY A 138 4.73 -3.65 -9.29
C GLY A 138 3.90 -4.90 -9.25
N ARG A 139 4.26 -5.70 -10.12
CA ARG A 139 4.13 -7.15 -10.06
C ARG A 139 4.94 -7.73 -8.90
N LEU A 140 5.47 -6.86 -7.99
CA LEU A 140 6.20 -7.31 -6.81
C LEU A 140 5.24 -8.03 -5.86
N LEU A 141 5.46 -9.33 -5.70
CA LEU A 141 4.80 -10.13 -4.69
C LEU A 141 5.83 -10.53 -3.63
N ILE A 142 5.39 -10.59 -2.38
CA ILE A 142 6.18 -11.10 -1.27
C ILE A 142 5.48 -12.28 -0.61
N TRP A 143 6.26 -13.22 -0.08
CA TRP A 143 5.76 -14.29 0.77
C TRP A 143 5.55 -13.75 2.19
N ARG A 144 4.30 -13.73 2.64
CA ARG A 144 3.94 -13.30 3.99
C ARG A 144 2.85 -14.17 4.62
N GLU A 145 2.82 -14.17 5.92
CA GLU A 145 1.78 -14.81 6.72
C GLU A 145 0.49 -14.00 6.71
N GLN A 146 -0.63 -14.65 6.97
CA GLN A 146 -1.90 -13.96 7.13
C GLN A 146 -1.84 -13.01 8.34
N ARG A 147 -2.59 -11.90 8.28
CA ARG A 147 -2.66 -10.85 9.33
C ARG A 147 -1.34 -10.10 9.61
N THR A 148 -0.29 -10.31 8.82
CA THR A 148 1.00 -9.61 8.97
C THR A 148 1.19 -8.48 7.95
N ARG A 149 0.11 -7.93 7.40
CA ARG A 149 0.14 -6.94 6.30
C ARG A 149 1.04 -5.75 6.59
N TYR A 150 0.98 -5.19 7.79
CA TYR A 150 1.71 -4.00 8.21
C TYR A 150 2.97 -4.29 9.04
N HIS A 151 3.41 -5.55 9.09
CA HIS A 151 4.67 -5.87 9.73
C HIS A 151 5.82 -5.27 8.93
N GLN A 152 6.78 -4.61 9.60
CA GLN A 152 7.87 -3.85 8.97
C GLN A 152 8.59 -4.63 7.87
N SER A 153 8.81 -5.93 8.04
CA SER A 153 9.43 -6.79 7.03
C SER A 153 8.56 -7.11 5.81
N ASN A 154 7.27 -6.76 5.82
CA ASN A 154 6.29 -6.99 4.75
C ASN A 154 5.92 -5.71 4.01
N THR A 155 6.54 -4.59 4.37
CA THR A 155 6.32 -3.29 3.77
C THR A 155 7.47 -2.91 2.85
N VAL A 156 7.19 -2.11 1.85
CA VAL A 156 8.18 -1.56 0.91
C VAL A 156 8.05 -0.04 0.94
N GLU A 157 9.17 0.66 1.06
CA GLU A 157 9.17 2.12 0.92
C GLU A 157 8.89 2.53 -0.53
N ARG A 158 8.10 3.57 -0.71
CA ARG A 158 7.88 4.18 -2.02
C ARG A 158 9.11 5.00 -2.37
N HIS A 159 9.92 4.50 -3.27
CA HIS A 159 11.07 5.27 -3.78
C HIS A 159 10.61 6.22 -4.88
N SER A 160 10.39 7.49 -4.53
CA SER A 160 9.95 8.54 -5.45
C SER A 160 11.03 8.96 -6.48
N TYR A 161 12.21 8.36 -6.45
CA TYR A 161 13.38 8.84 -7.21
C TYR A 161 13.69 8.07 -8.51
N ARG A 162 12.88 7.12 -8.94
CA ARG A 162 13.15 6.32 -10.14
C ARG A 162 12.40 6.84 -11.36
N GLY A 163 13.11 7.59 -12.21
CA GLY A 163 12.69 7.92 -13.57
C GLY A 163 11.95 9.25 -13.72
N GLY A 164 11.91 9.76 -14.95
CA GLY A 164 11.22 10.99 -15.32
C GLY A 164 9.72 10.92 -14.98
N GLY A 165 9.18 12.05 -14.53
CA GLY A 165 7.78 12.18 -14.18
C GLY A 165 7.46 13.64 -13.89
N ILE A 166 6.19 13.92 -13.63
CA ILE A 166 5.68 15.24 -13.30
C ILE A 166 5.50 15.31 -11.79
N LEU A 167 6.11 16.29 -11.14
CA LEU A 167 5.87 16.63 -9.74
C LEU A 167 4.79 17.69 -9.70
N VAL A 168 3.76 17.44 -8.90
CA VAL A 168 2.66 18.37 -8.69
C VAL A 168 2.51 18.68 -7.20
N TRP A 169 1.89 19.80 -6.89
CA TRP A 169 1.43 20.16 -5.55
C TRP A 169 -0.03 20.59 -5.61
N ALA A 170 -0.79 20.32 -4.57
CA ALA A 170 -2.12 20.89 -4.37
C ALA A 170 -2.53 20.85 -2.89
N GLY A 171 -3.62 21.57 -2.58
CA GLY A 171 -4.29 21.56 -1.29
C GLY A 171 -5.78 21.28 -1.41
N ILE A 172 -6.35 20.62 -0.40
CA ILE A 172 -7.79 20.35 -0.26
C ILE A 172 -8.29 20.81 1.09
N SER A 173 -9.49 21.38 1.12
CA SER A 173 -10.25 21.71 2.32
C SER A 173 -11.69 21.28 2.16
N LEU A 174 -12.49 21.37 3.22
CA LEU A 174 -13.95 21.19 3.10
C LEU A 174 -14.55 22.29 2.22
N GLY A 175 -15.29 21.87 1.19
CA GLY A 175 -15.93 22.75 0.22
C GLY A 175 -15.04 23.24 -0.93
N GLY A 176 -13.75 22.82 -0.99
CA GLY A 176 -12.88 23.26 -2.07
C GLY A 176 -11.51 22.65 -2.14
N HIS A 177 -10.77 23.10 -3.15
CA HIS A 177 -9.37 22.74 -3.36
C HIS A 177 -8.63 23.90 -4.06
N THR A 178 -7.30 23.93 -3.97
CA THR A 178 -6.46 24.84 -4.75
C THR A 178 -6.40 24.40 -6.21
N ASP A 179 -5.90 25.26 -7.08
CA ASP A 179 -5.41 24.81 -8.38
C ASP A 179 -4.24 23.83 -8.22
N LEU A 180 -4.06 22.97 -9.22
CA LEU A 180 -2.95 22.03 -9.29
C LEU A 180 -1.71 22.75 -9.79
N HIS A 181 -0.70 22.89 -8.93
CA HIS A 181 0.61 23.40 -9.33
C HIS A 181 1.47 22.30 -9.93
N VAL A 182 2.12 22.58 -11.05
CA VAL A 182 3.04 21.66 -11.73
C VAL A 182 4.45 22.23 -11.66
N PHE A 183 5.33 21.60 -10.89
CA PHE A 183 6.73 22.04 -10.79
C PHE A 183 7.49 21.81 -12.10
N HIS A 184 8.15 22.84 -12.58
CA HIS A 184 9.00 22.79 -13.76
C HIS A 184 10.45 22.51 -13.38
N GLY A 185 10.91 21.25 -13.58
CA GLY A 185 12.31 20.84 -13.36
C GLY A 185 12.83 21.05 -11.93
N GLY A 186 13.99 20.50 -11.65
CA GLY A 186 14.73 20.73 -10.41
C GLY A 186 14.10 20.12 -9.15
N THR A 187 14.74 20.43 -8.00
CA THR A 187 14.29 20.03 -6.67
C THR A 187 13.47 21.18 -6.04
N VAL A 188 12.43 20.85 -5.31
CA VAL A 188 11.71 21.84 -4.49
C VAL A 188 12.63 22.24 -3.34
N THR A 189 12.93 23.53 -3.24
CA THR A 189 13.67 24.14 -2.15
C THR A 189 12.73 24.98 -1.30
N GLY A 190 13.14 25.41 -0.12
CA GLY A 190 12.33 26.34 0.71
C GLY A 190 11.97 27.62 -0.03
N LEU A 191 12.91 28.17 -0.83
CA LEU A 191 12.66 29.35 -1.65
C LEU A 191 11.55 29.09 -2.70
N ARG A 192 11.68 27.99 -3.43
CA ARG A 192 10.66 27.61 -4.42
C ARG A 192 9.30 27.32 -3.77
N TYR A 193 9.30 26.67 -2.61
CA TYR A 193 8.07 26.40 -1.88
C TYR A 193 7.38 27.70 -1.44
N ARG A 194 8.14 28.69 -0.96
CA ARG A 194 7.60 30.03 -0.66
C ARG A 194 7.04 30.70 -1.92
N ASP A 195 7.85 30.80 -2.97
CA ASP A 195 7.54 31.66 -4.15
C ASP A 195 6.54 31.00 -5.12
N GLU A 196 6.59 29.67 -5.26
CA GLU A 196 5.72 28.94 -6.20
C GLU A 196 4.46 28.39 -5.51
N ILE A 197 4.43 28.23 -4.18
CA ILE A 197 3.32 27.59 -3.46
C ILE A 197 2.69 28.51 -2.41
N LEU A 198 3.46 28.96 -1.41
CA LEU A 198 2.87 29.72 -0.30
C LEU A 198 2.28 31.03 -0.76
N ASP A 199 3.02 31.80 -1.52
CA ASP A 199 2.57 33.13 -1.94
C ASP A 199 1.44 33.10 -2.98
N PRO A 200 1.50 32.30 -4.06
CA PRO A 200 0.43 32.30 -5.06
C PRO A 200 -0.81 31.46 -4.72
N TYR A 201 -0.70 30.43 -3.87
CA TYR A 201 -1.83 29.53 -3.58
C TYR A 201 -2.29 29.56 -2.12
N VAL A 202 -1.35 29.40 -1.15
CA VAL A 202 -1.73 29.24 0.26
C VAL A 202 -2.21 30.57 0.84
N ARG A 203 -1.50 31.66 0.61
CA ARG A 203 -1.87 32.99 1.15
C ARG A 203 -3.24 33.47 0.68
N PRO A 204 -3.60 33.42 -0.63
CA PRO A 204 -4.94 33.79 -1.08
C PRO A 204 -6.01 32.84 -0.52
N TYR A 205 -5.70 31.55 -0.40
CA TYR A 205 -6.64 30.57 0.15
C TYR A 205 -6.90 30.80 1.64
N ALA A 206 -5.87 31.13 2.40
CA ALA A 206 -6.00 31.52 3.80
C ALA A 206 -6.87 32.76 3.98
N ALA A 207 -6.70 33.77 3.13
CA ALA A 207 -7.53 34.97 3.14
C ALA A 207 -9.02 34.67 2.87
N ALA A 208 -9.31 33.66 2.06
CA ALA A 208 -10.69 33.22 1.78
C ALA A 208 -11.33 32.44 2.94
N ILE A 209 -10.56 31.65 3.71
CA ILE A 209 -11.03 30.91 4.90
C ILE A 209 -11.16 31.85 6.11
N GLY A 210 -10.24 32.78 6.28
CA GLY A 210 -10.21 33.74 7.37
C GLY A 210 -9.25 33.39 8.52
N ASN A 211 -9.48 33.98 9.70
CA ASN A 211 -8.54 33.95 10.82
C ASN A 211 -8.30 32.55 11.44
N ASP A 212 -9.20 31.62 11.24
CA ASP A 212 -9.09 30.26 11.78
C ASP A 212 -8.32 29.32 10.83
N PHE A 213 -7.74 29.86 9.75
CA PHE A 213 -7.00 29.06 8.76
C PHE A 213 -5.82 28.32 9.38
N ILE A 214 -5.69 27.05 9.05
CA ILE A 214 -4.59 26.20 9.47
C ILE A 214 -3.99 25.50 8.22
N LEU A 215 -2.70 25.72 7.98
CA LEU A 215 -1.95 24.99 6.94
C LEU A 215 -1.48 23.64 7.48
N MET A 216 -1.87 22.55 6.81
CA MET A 216 -1.27 21.25 7.03
C MET A 216 -0.30 20.94 5.90
N ASP A 217 0.98 20.90 6.21
CA ASP A 217 2.03 20.34 5.37
C ASP A 217 2.75 19.19 6.08
N ASP A 218 3.49 18.38 5.36
CA ASP A 218 4.36 17.36 5.95
C ASP A 218 5.65 18.00 6.53
N ASN A 219 6.46 17.17 7.19
CA ASN A 219 7.74 17.63 7.74
C ASN A 219 8.89 17.53 6.74
N ALA A 220 8.64 17.74 5.43
CA ALA A 220 9.70 17.74 4.44
C ALA A 220 10.69 18.89 4.67
N ARG A 221 11.96 18.67 4.30
CA ARG A 221 13.02 19.68 4.52
C ARG A 221 12.72 21.06 3.92
N PRO A 222 12.15 21.17 2.70
CA PRO A 222 11.77 22.47 2.15
C PRO A 222 10.78 23.22 3.03
N HIS A 223 9.77 22.54 3.58
CA HIS A 223 8.72 23.14 4.42
C HIS A 223 9.25 23.64 5.77
N ARG A 224 10.37 23.06 6.25
CA ARG A 224 11.03 23.42 7.51
C ARG A 224 12.26 24.31 7.29
N ALA A 225 12.37 24.94 6.13
CA ALA A 225 13.42 25.93 5.87
C ALA A 225 13.09 27.24 6.58
N ARG A 226 14.10 27.92 7.13
CA ARG A 226 13.93 29.18 7.87
C ARG A 226 13.13 30.23 7.07
N ILE A 227 13.39 30.35 5.79
CA ILE A 227 12.65 31.27 4.90
C ILE A 227 11.14 30.98 4.81
N VAL A 228 10.74 29.73 5.01
CA VAL A 228 9.33 29.30 5.05
C VAL A 228 8.71 29.62 6.41
N GLU A 229 9.44 29.35 7.50
CA GLU A 229 9.00 29.71 8.85
C GLU A 229 8.77 31.24 8.97
N GLU A 230 9.78 32.04 8.58
CA GLU A 230 9.69 33.50 8.55
C GLU A 230 8.50 33.99 7.72
N TYR A 231 8.27 33.39 6.54
CA TYR A 231 7.14 33.76 5.68
C TYR A 231 5.78 33.49 6.36
N LEU A 232 5.62 32.33 7.02
CA LEU A 232 4.36 31.98 7.71
C LEU A 232 4.11 32.90 8.91
N GLU A 233 5.15 33.23 9.69
CA GLU A 233 5.08 34.15 10.81
C GLU A 233 4.71 35.58 10.32
N ASP A 234 5.36 36.10 9.29
CA ASP A 234 5.12 37.43 8.73
C ASP A 234 3.67 37.62 8.21
N HIS A 235 3.05 36.51 7.76
CA HIS A 235 1.69 36.55 7.24
C HIS A 235 0.63 36.02 8.22
N GLY A 236 1.03 35.66 9.44
CA GLY A 236 0.13 35.13 10.49
C GLY A 236 -0.55 33.82 10.08
N LEU A 237 0.13 32.99 9.29
CA LEU A 237 -0.40 31.69 8.83
C LEU A 237 -0.05 30.59 9.84
N GLU A 238 -1.07 30.07 10.53
CA GLU A 238 -0.91 28.97 11.47
C GLU A 238 -0.62 27.66 10.75
N ARG A 239 0.37 26.91 11.26
CA ARG A 239 0.75 25.59 10.75
C ARG A 239 0.37 24.50 11.75
N MET A 240 -0.27 23.45 11.26
CA MET A 240 -0.57 22.26 12.05
C MET A 240 0.70 21.50 12.45
N GLU A 241 0.80 21.12 13.72
CA GLU A 241 1.83 20.20 14.19
C GLU A 241 1.58 18.78 13.66
N TRP A 242 2.06 18.51 12.44
CA TRP A 242 1.83 17.22 11.80
C TRP A 242 2.84 16.14 12.26
N PRO A 243 2.40 14.90 12.56
CA PRO A 243 3.31 13.83 12.95
C PRO A 243 4.12 13.34 11.75
N ALA A 244 5.44 13.37 11.85
CA ALA A 244 6.32 12.94 10.76
C ALA A 244 6.05 11.51 10.28
N ARG A 245 6.23 11.26 8.99
CA ARG A 245 6.02 9.96 8.33
C ARG A 245 4.59 9.44 8.45
N SER A 246 3.62 10.30 8.23
CA SER A 246 2.19 10.00 8.37
C SER A 246 1.36 10.23 7.10
N PRO A 247 1.79 9.75 5.92
CA PRO A 247 1.00 9.93 4.71
C PRO A 247 -0.37 9.24 4.80
N ASP A 248 -0.48 8.12 5.52
CA ASP A 248 -1.73 7.43 5.75
C ASP A 248 -2.76 8.22 6.58
N LEU A 249 -2.34 9.24 7.32
CA LEU A 249 -3.22 10.19 7.98
C LEU A 249 -3.65 11.33 7.05
N ASN A 250 -2.84 11.70 6.04
CA ASN A 250 -3.15 12.81 5.13
C ASN A 250 -4.25 12.41 4.13
N PRO A 251 -5.40 13.11 4.10
CA PRO A 251 -6.51 12.77 3.20
C PRO A 251 -6.15 12.94 1.72
N ILE A 252 -5.28 13.89 1.37
CA ILE A 252 -4.92 14.18 -0.03
C ILE A 252 -4.17 13.02 -0.71
N GLU A 253 -3.50 12.15 0.06
CA GLU A 253 -2.82 10.97 -0.49
C GLU A 253 -3.80 10.01 -1.21
N HIS A 254 -5.03 9.91 -0.72
CA HIS A 254 -6.08 9.14 -1.40
C HIS A 254 -6.61 9.85 -2.63
N LEU A 255 -6.56 11.19 -2.64
CA LEU A 255 -6.94 11.96 -3.80
C LEU A 255 -5.91 11.81 -4.92
N TRP A 256 -4.62 11.68 -4.60
CA TRP A 256 -3.59 11.33 -5.59
C TRP A 256 -3.85 9.96 -6.24
N ASP A 257 -4.27 8.97 -5.46
CA ASP A 257 -4.65 7.66 -6.00
C ASP A 257 -5.92 7.73 -6.87
N TYR A 258 -6.88 8.58 -6.50
CA TYR A 258 -8.06 8.87 -7.33
C TYR A 258 -7.65 9.53 -8.65
N LEU A 259 -6.89 10.62 -8.59
CA LEU A 259 -6.40 11.35 -9.76
C LEU A 259 -5.61 10.45 -10.72
N ALA A 260 -4.74 9.60 -10.19
CA ALA A 260 -3.98 8.65 -11.00
C ALA A 260 -4.88 7.67 -11.78
N ARG A 261 -5.97 7.21 -11.16
CA ARG A 261 -6.94 6.30 -11.83
C ARG A 261 -7.73 7.01 -12.90
N GLU A 262 -8.23 8.21 -12.64
CA GLU A 262 -9.00 8.99 -13.60
C GLU A 262 -8.15 9.36 -14.82
N VAL A 263 -6.91 9.81 -14.61
CA VAL A 263 -5.98 10.10 -15.71
C VAL A 263 -5.63 8.84 -16.53
N ALA A 264 -5.47 7.71 -15.89
CA ALA A 264 -5.24 6.44 -16.58
C ALA A 264 -6.48 5.93 -17.36
N ALA A 265 -7.68 6.36 -16.96
CA ALA A 265 -8.95 6.03 -17.60
C ALA A 265 -9.31 6.96 -18.77
N LEU A 266 -8.55 8.03 -19.01
CA LEU A 266 -8.74 8.91 -20.16
C LEU A 266 -8.67 8.13 -21.48
N ASN A 267 -9.47 8.50 -22.43
CA ASN A 267 -9.49 7.87 -23.76
C ASN A 267 -9.22 8.91 -24.86
N PRO A 268 -8.04 8.86 -25.52
CA PRO A 268 -6.92 7.93 -25.29
C PRO A 268 -6.15 8.22 -23.99
N PRO A 269 -5.48 7.21 -23.39
CA PRO A 269 -4.64 7.44 -22.24
C PRO A 269 -3.38 8.22 -22.63
N PRO A 270 -2.79 9.02 -21.71
CA PRO A 270 -1.59 9.81 -21.98
C PRO A 270 -0.42 8.96 -22.49
N ARG A 271 0.28 9.41 -23.54
CA ARG A 271 1.43 8.72 -24.16
C ARG A 271 2.73 9.51 -24.03
N SER A 272 2.66 10.75 -23.55
CA SER A 272 3.79 11.63 -23.32
C SER A 272 3.66 12.37 -21.97
N LEU A 273 4.76 12.92 -21.46
CA LEU A 273 4.71 13.76 -20.25
C LEU A 273 3.86 15.01 -20.47
N HIS A 274 3.84 15.54 -21.67
CA HIS A 274 2.98 16.68 -22.01
C HIS A 274 1.50 16.31 -21.89
N GLU A 275 1.08 15.21 -22.51
CA GLU A 275 -0.30 14.70 -22.39
C GLU A 275 -0.67 14.33 -20.95
N LEU A 276 0.29 13.74 -20.20
CA LEU A 276 0.10 13.45 -18.77
C LEU A 276 -0.16 14.74 -17.99
N LYS A 277 0.60 15.81 -18.23
CA LYS A 277 0.38 17.12 -17.62
C LYS A 277 -1.01 17.66 -17.93
N GLN A 278 -1.40 17.64 -19.19
CA GLN A 278 -2.72 18.11 -19.61
C GLN A 278 -3.86 17.29 -18.98
N GLY A 279 -3.70 15.97 -18.95
CA GLY A 279 -4.66 15.07 -18.30
C GLY A 279 -4.79 15.33 -16.79
N LEU A 280 -3.68 15.55 -16.09
CA LEU A 280 -3.68 15.89 -14.66
C LEU A 280 -4.42 17.21 -14.39
N LEU A 281 -4.13 18.26 -15.15
CA LEU A 281 -4.79 19.56 -15.02
C LEU A 281 -6.29 19.47 -15.33
N CYS A 282 -6.66 18.77 -16.40
CA CYS A 282 -8.06 18.60 -16.82
C CYS A 282 -8.87 17.83 -15.77
N VAL A 283 -8.36 16.70 -15.28
CA VAL A 283 -9.07 15.89 -14.26
C VAL A 283 -9.14 16.65 -12.94
N TRP A 284 -8.08 17.36 -12.55
CA TRP A 284 -8.08 18.16 -11.33
C TRP A 284 -9.11 19.29 -11.36
N SER A 285 -9.17 20.06 -12.46
CA SER A 285 -10.13 21.16 -12.60
C SER A 285 -11.59 20.70 -12.62
N SER A 286 -11.85 19.44 -12.97
CA SER A 286 -13.17 18.82 -12.95
C SER A 286 -13.45 17.97 -11.72
N LEU A 287 -12.56 18.04 -10.69
CA LEU A 287 -12.69 17.25 -9.46
C LEU A 287 -14.00 17.58 -8.72
N PRO A 288 -14.90 16.60 -8.50
CA PRO A 288 -16.11 16.87 -7.74
C PRO A 288 -15.80 17.15 -6.26
N ILE A 289 -16.29 18.26 -5.74
CA ILE A 289 -16.12 18.66 -4.31
C ILE A 289 -16.46 17.53 -3.33
N PRO A 290 -17.55 16.73 -3.51
CA PRO A 290 -17.84 15.63 -2.59
C PRO A 290 -16.72 14.59 -2.47
N VAL A 291 -15.80 14.48 -3.45
CA VAL A 291 -14.68 13.54 -3.37
C VAL A 291 -13.67 14.00 -2.30
N SER A 292 -13.27 15.27 -2.31
CA SER A 292 -12.38 15.84 -1.28
C SER A 292 -13.07 15.90 0.09
N ASP A 293 -14.34 16.31 0.13
CA ASP A 293 -15.12 16.41 1.36
C ASP A 293 -15.24 15.07 2.10
N ASN A 294 -15.52 13.98 1.37
CA ASN A 294 -15.59 12.65 1.96
C ASN A 294 -14.24 12.20 2.56
N LEU A 295 -13.13 12.58 1.94
CA LEU A 295 -11.80 12.29 2.45
C LEU A 295 -11.51 13.05 3.74
N ILE A 296 -11.84 14.34 3.79
CA ILE A 296 -11.64 15.19 4.99
C ILE A 296 -12.61 14.77 6.11
N ASN A 297 -13.87 14.47 5.81
CA ASN A 297 -14.84 13.95 6.77
C ASN A 297 -14.41 12.61 7.38
N SER A 298 -13.48 11.89 6.74
CA SER A 298 -12.91 10.67 7.31
C SER A 298 -11.86 10.91 8.41
N MET A 299 -11.43 12.16 8.67
CA MET A 299 -10.32 12.47 9.59
C MET A 299 -10.59 12.00 11.02
N GLY A 300 -11.77 12.22 11.57
CA GLY A 300 -12.12 11.69 12.87
C GLY A 300 -12.04 10.15 12.95
N ASN A 301 -12.37 9.45 11.86
CA ASN A 301 -12.22 7.99 11.78
C ASN A 301 -10.76 7.57 11.65
N ARG A 302 -9.94 8.31 10.88
CA ARG A 302 -8.48 8.08 10.80
C ARG A 302 -7.83 8.23 12.18
N CYS A 303 -8.19 9.26 12.95
CA CYS A 303 -7.73 9.43 14.33
C CYS A 303 -8.12 8.25 15.22
N ARG A 304 -9.39 7.80 15.20
CA ARG A 304 -9.84 6.62 15.96
C ARG A 304 -9.05 5.36 15.59
N GLN A 305 -8.82 5.11 14.31
CA GLN A 305 -8.05 3.96 13.86
C GLN A 305 -6.58 4.05 14.26
N CYS A 306 -5.97 5.24 14.19
CA CYS A 306 -4.61 5.47 14.66
C CYS A 306 -4.46 5.16 16.15
N ILE A 307 -5.45 5.53 16.96
CA ILE A 307 -5.51 5.20 18.39
C ILE A 307 -5.63 3.69 18.59
N GLN A 308 -6.53 3.01 17.87
CA GLN A 308 -6.69 1.55 17.95
C GLN A 308 -5.41 0.76 17.65
N VAL A 309 -4.65 1.21 16.66
CA VAL A 309 -3.36 0.57 16.29
C VAL A 309 -2.16 1.14 17.05
N ARG A 310 -2.40 1.94 18.10
CA ARG A 310 -1.38 2.54 18.98
C ARG A 310 -0.31 3.32 18.18
N GLY A 311 -0.76 4.19 17.30
CA GLY A 311 0.08 4.99 16.41
C GLY A 311 0.72 4.22 15.27
N GLY A 312 0.33 2.98 15.02
CA GLY A 312 0.72 2.20 13.84
C GLY A 312 0.07 2.71 12.56
N HIS A 313 0.34 2.01 11.45
CA HIS A 313 -0.30 2.33 10.16
C HIS A 313 -1.79 2.00 10.19
N ILE A 314 -2.58 2.89 9.60
CA ILE A 314 -4.01 2.71 9.43
C ILE A 314 -4.33 2.15 8.04
N PRO A 315 -5.42 1.39 7.89
CA PRO A 315 -5.80 0.75 6.63
C PRO A 315 -6.54 1.71 5.70
N TYR A 316 -5.93 2.85 5.40
CA TYR A 316 -6.45 3.81 4.42
C TYR A 316 -5.59 3.79 3.16
#